data_ef65ba323a1f7c0ccb2e6b5ca2e4ca08
#
_entry.id   ef65ba323a1f7c0ccb2e6b5ca2e4ca08
#
_cell.length_a   1.000
_cell.length_b   1.000
_cell.length_c   1.000
_cell.angle_alpha   90.00
_cell.angle_beta   90.00
_cell.angle_gamma   90.00
#
_symmetry.space_group_name_H-M   'P 1'
#
loop_
_entity.id
_entity.type
_entity.pdbx_description
1 polymer ?
#
loop_
_entity_poly.entity_id
_entity_poly.type
_entity_poly.pdbx_seq_one_letter_code
_entity_poly.pdbx_strand_id
1 'polypeptide(L)'
;MNYESVLQLNKYPTDRYNVLVPVTTMQAASNLQRIVVSEVQLDTRQDNTNRGPSKDIYFEKSSGAFAITKVGGMKLAAAANISIVDTTPGRTEGCQRCIEMARASGKPRVCGNCEHVHDVAVTVTIRVPEPSGGFRLMKATKEIDCTLEAASMKDGATGQQYRRFLPHRTAMAESKAFMRAIRAALGLAGTYKLPDLKKPFIVARVVPNLDAPEI
;
A
#
# COMPACT_ATOMS: atom_id res chain seq x y z
N MET A 1 -9.52 35.49 -9.86
CA MET A 1 -8.36 34.81 -9.22
C MET A 1 -7.93 33.68 -10.17
N ASN A 2 -6.76 33.82 -10.79
CA ASN A 2 -6.21 32.74 -11.61
C ASN A 2 -5.70 31.67 -10.66
N TYR A 3 -6.48 30.61 -10.47
CA TYR A 3 -5.98 29.38 -9.87
C TYR A 3 -5.03 28.79 -10.91
N GLU A 4 -3.74 29.04 -10.75
CA GLU A 4 -2.74 28.33 -11.53
C GLU A 4 -2.94 26.84 -11.25
N SER A 5 -3.34 26.12 -12.26
CA SER A 5 -3.33 24.66 -12.17
C SER A 5 -1.88 24.27 -11.97
N VAL A 6 -1.57 23.78 -10.81
CA VAL A 6 -0.21 23.65 -10.26
C VAL A 6 0.69 22.72 -11.06
N LEU A 7 0.12 22.02 -11.99
CA LEU A 7 0.85 21.23 -12.93
C LEU A 7 0.57 21.75 -14.34
N GLN A 8 1.44 22.59 -14.75
CA GLN A 8 1.79 22.57 -16.15
C GLN A 8 2.29 21.14 -16.41
N LEU A 9 1.40 20.27 -16.94
CA LEU A 9 1.76 18.89 -17.32
C LEU A 9 3.03 18.86 -18.17
N ASN A 10 3.30 19.96 -18.89
CA ASN A 10 4.52 20.18 -19.66
C ASN A 10 5.81 20.18 -18.79
N LYS A 11 5.71 20.44 -17.49
CA LYS A 11 6.86 20.44 -16.59
C LYS A 11 7.31 19.03 -16.22
N TYR A 12 6.39 18.06 -16.25
CA TYR A 12 6.66 16.67 -15.86
C TYR A 12 6.22 15.71 -16.97
N PRO A 13 6.93 15.66 -18.09
CA PRO A 13 6.57 14.79 -19.19
C PRO A 13 6.66 13.31 -18.79
N THR A 14 5.70 12.50 -19.22
CA THR A 14 5.55 11.09 -18.82
C THR A 14 6.64 10.16 -19.33
N ASP A 15 7.41 10.59 -20.35
CA ASP A 15 8.62 9.89 -20.79
C ASP A 15 9.73 9.95 -19.74
N ARG A 16 9.76 10.97 -18.88
CA ARG A 16 10.77 11.21 -17.85
C ARG A 16 10.29 10.98 -16.42
N TYR A 17 8.99 11.08 -16.17
CA TYR A 17 8.42 11.07 -14.83
C TYR A 17 7.23 10.11 -14.72
N ASN A 18 7.04 9.56 -13.52
CA ASN A 18 5.81 8.87 -13.12
C ASN A 18 4.93 9.87 -12.36
N VAL A 19 3.96 10.48 -13.05
CA VAL A 19 3.07 11.45 -12.43
C VAL A 19 1.92 10.73 -11.75
N LEU A 20 1.79 10.88 -10.42
CA LEU A 20 0.76 10.20 -9.65
C LEU A 20 -0.58 10.92 -9.71
N VAL A 21 -1.67 10.17 -9.57
CA VAL A 21 -3.05 10.69 -9.72
C VAL A 21 -3.35 11.91 -8.84
N PRO A 22 -2.97 12.00 -7.56
CA PRO A 22 -3.21 13.20 -6.76
C PRO A 22 -2.61 14.47 -7.34
N VAL A 23 -1.53 14.34 -8.11
CA VAL A 23 -0.83 15.48 -8.73
C VAL A 23 -1.69 16.13 -9.82
N THR A 24 -2.40 15.34 -10.60
CA THR A 24 -3.19 15.82 -11.75
C THR A 24 -4.52 16.47 -11.33
N THR A 25 -4.98 16.23 -10.11
CA THR A 25 -6.29 16.67 -9.61
C THR A 25 -6.20 17.68 -8.46
N MET A 26 -5.00 17.97 -7.97
CA MET A 26 -4.81 18.81 -6.80
C MET A 26 -4.89 20.30 -7.15
N GLN A 27 -5.65 21.06 -6.35
CA GLN A 27 -5.80 22.49 -6.47
C GLN A 27 -5.74 23.13 -5.08
N ALA A 28 -5.15 24.32 -4.97
CA ALA A 28 -5.25 25.10 -3.75
C ALA A 28 -6.63 25.78 -3.69
N ALA A 29 -7.30 25.68 -2.56
CA ALA A 29 -8.65 26.23 -2.38
C ALA A 29 -8.64 27.74 -2.04
N SER A 30 -7.51 28.27 -1.55
CA SER A 30 -7.36 29.68 -1.16
C SER A 30 -5.89 30.12 -1.19
N ASN A 31 -5.65 31.42 -1.00
CA ASN A 31 -4.31 32.00 -0.85
C ASN A 31 -3.58 31.45 0.39
N LEU A 32 -4.33 30.96 1.39
CA LEU A 32 -3.78 30.36 2.61
C LEU A 32 -3.23 28.93 2.38
N GLN A 33 -3.33 28.45 1.16
CA GLN A 33 -2.83 27.12 0.77
C GLN A 33 -1.83 27.25 -0.37
N ARG A 34 -0.80 26.43 -0.31
CA ARG A 34 0.10 26.23 -1.46
C ARG A 34 0.27 24.75 -1.75
N ILE A 35 0.60 24.44 -2.98
CA ILE A 35 0.89 23.07 -3.39
C ILE A 35 2.40 22.89 -3.42
N VAL A 36 2.84 21.85 -2.74
CA VAL A 36 4.23 21.40 -2.76
C VAL A 36 4.32 20.16 -3.61
N VAL A 37 5.16 20.20 -4.63
CA VAL A 37 5.49 19.06 -5.48
C VAL A 37 6.81 18.46 -5.02
N SER A 38 6.80 17.15 -4.81
CA SER A 38 7.97 16.40 -4.40
C SER A 38 8.34 15.40 -5.49
N GLU A 39 9.63 15.32 -5.79
CA GLU A 39 10.21 14.30 -6.66
C GLU A 39 10.77 13.17 -5.79
N VAL A 40 10.29 11.95 -5.98
CA VAL A 40 10.69 10.77 -5.19
C VAL A 40 11.38 9.77 -6.09
N GLN A 41 12.67 9.56 -5.86
CA GLN A 41 13.45 8.55 -6.55
C GLN A 41 13.46 7.25 -5.74
N LEU A 42 13.00 6.16 -6.34
CA LEU A 42 13.10 4.83 -5.73
C LEU A 42 14.50 4.24 -5.95
N ASP A 43 14.98 3.50 -4.97
CA ASP A 43 16.19 2.72 -5.11
C ASP A 43 15.92 1.46 -5.94
N THR A 44 16.37 1.48 -7.19
CA THR A 44 16.19 0.39 -8.15
C THR A 44 17.44 -0.46 -8.33
N ARG A 45 18.48 -0.27 -7.49
CA ARG A 45 19.69 -1.08 -7.58
C ARG A 45 19.39 -2.54 -7.30
N GLN A 46 19.82 -3.38 -8.21
CA GLN A 46 19.76 -4.83 -8.07
C GLN A 46 21.18 -5.33 -7.77
N ASP A 47 21.48 -5.57 -6.51
CA ASP A 47 22.62 -6.41 -6.21
C ASP A 47 22.22 -7.89 -6.38
N ASN A 48 23.14 -8.71 -6.84
CA ASN A 48 22.93 -10.13 -7.10
C ASN A 48 22.54 -10.93 -5.83
N THR A 49 22.60 -10.34 -4.66
CA THR A 49 22.33 -11.00 -3.39
C THR A 49 20.88 -11.00 -2.98
N ASN A 50 20.02 -10.19 -3.61
CA ASN A 50 18.57 -10.10 -3.40
C ASN A 50 18.11 -10.03 -1.92
N ARG A 51 19.04 -9.82 -0.98
CA ARG A 51 18.87 -9.96 0.47
C ARG A 51 19.07 -8.65 1.24
N GLY A 52 19.26 -7.54 0.56
CA GLY A 52 19.44 -6.24 1.23
C GLY A 52 18.12 -5.74 1.86
N PRO A 53 18.12 -5.26 3.11
CA PRO A 53 16.93 -4.87 3.84
C PRO A 53 16.25 -3.57 3.35
N SER A 54 16.81 -2.88 2.38
CA SER A 54 16.39 -1.51 2.01
C SER A 54 15.97 -1.32 0.55
N LYS A 55 15.57 -2.37 -0.13
CA LYS A 55 15.17 -2.22 -1.54
C LYS A 55 13.75 -1.71 -1.67
N ASP A 56 13.59 -0.67 -2.46
CA ASP A 56 12.27 -0.09 -2.75
C ASP A 56 11.45 -0.91 -3.73
N ILE A 57 12.09 -1.87 -4.43
CA ILE A 57 11.45 -2.72 -5.44
C ILE A 57 11.87 -4.18 -5.29
N TYR A 58 11.06 -5.08 -5.83
CA TYR A 58 11.40 -6.50 -5.97
C TYR A 58 10.91 -7.03 -7.31
N PHE A 59 11.60 -8.06 -7.81
CA PHE A 59 11.19 -8.75 -9.03
C PHE A 59 10.10 -9.78 -8.71
N GLU A 60 8.96 -9.68 -9.37
CA GLU A 60 7.85 -10.61 -9.24
C GLU A 60 7.93 -11.67 -10.35
N LYS A 61 8.29 -12.88 -9.98
CA LYS A 61 8.53 -13.97 -10.92
C LYS A 61 7.29 -14.36 -11.74
N SER A 62 6.11 -14.24 -11.15
CA SER A 62 4.84 -14.62 -11.80
C SER A 62 4.48 -13.72 -12.97
N SER A 63 4.77 -12.42 -12.86
CA SER A 63 4.47 -11.42 -13.90
C SER A 63 5.65 -11.07 -14.77
N GLY A 64 6.87 -11.47 -14.39
CA GLY A 64 8.10 -11.07 -15.08
C GLY A 64 8.39 -9.57 -14.97
N ALA A 65 7.81 -8.90 -14.00
CA ALA A 65 7.87 -7.45 -13.81
C ALA A 65 8.33 -7.10 -12.38
N PHE A 66 8.40 -5.82 -12.06
CA PHE A 66 8.84 -5.33 -10.76
C PHE A 66 7.67 -4.73 -10.00
N ALA A 67 7.63 -4.96 -8.69
CA ALA A 67 6.66 -4.34 -7.80
C ALA A 67 7.37 -3.48 -6.74
N ILE A 68 6.68 -2.44 -6.27
CA ILE A 68 7.15 -1.56 -5.21
C ILE A 68 6.95 -2.27 -3.87
N THR A 69 8.00 -2.32 -3.04
CA THR A 69 7.97 -2.88 -1.69
C THR A 69 7.20 -1.96 -0.72
N LYS A 70 6.96 -2.44 0.52
CA LYS A 70 6.42 -1.59 1.60
C LYS A 70 7.32 -0.37 1.83
N VAL A 71 8.65 -0.52 1.78
CA VAL A 71 9.61 0.59 1.99
C VAL A 71 9.46 1.65 0.90
N GLY A 72 9.46 1.25 -0.38
CA GLY A 72 9.23 2.18 -1.49
C GLY A 72 7.86 2.85 -1.40
N GLY A 73 6.81 2.09 -1.05
CA GLY A 73 5.47 2.62 -0.81
C GLY A 73 5.42 3.65 0.33
N MET A 74 6.16 3.43 1.40
CA MET A 74 6.26 4.40 2.52
C MET A 74 6.94 5.70 2.10
N LYS A 75 7.96 5.67 1.25
CA LYS A 75 8.60 6.88 0.71
C LYS A 75 7.59 7.73 -0.07
N LEU A 76 6.82 7.09 -0.96
CA LEU A 76 5.77 7.77 -1.74
C LEU A 76 4.65 8.29 -0.84
N ALA A 77 4.21 7.50 0.14
CA ALA A 77 3.20 7.90 1.11
C ALA A 77 3.64 9.12 1.94
N ALA A 78 4.89 9.12 2.42
CA ALA A 78 5.44 10.25 3.18
C ALA A 78 5.50 11.53 2.34
N ALA A 79 5.92 11.44 1.08
CA ALA A 79 5.93 12.58 0.16
C ALA A 79 4.52 13.14 -0.10
N ALA A 80 3.51 12.27 -0.14
CA ALA A 80 2.10 12.64 -0.28
C ALA A 80 1.42 13.06 1.04
N ASN A 81 2.13 13.05 2.16
CA ASN A 81 1.57 13.25 3.51
C ASN A 81 0.45 12.26 3.85
N ILE A 82 0.54 11.04 3.34
CA ILE A 82 -0.35 9.94 3.69
C ILE A 82 0.18 9.26 4.95
N SER A 83 -0.69 9.07 5.94
CA SER A 83 -0.33 8.40 7.20
C SER A 83 -1.23 7.21 7.49
N ILE A 84 -0.68 6.21 8.16
CA ILE A 84 -1.46 5.11 8.74
C ILE A 84 -2.16 5.67 9.98
N VAL A 85 -3.48 5.47 10.05
CA VAL A 85 -4.31 5.84 11.20
C VAL A 85 -4.53 4.65 12.10
N ASP A 86 -4.78 3.50 11.49
CA ASP A 86 -5.11 2.28 12.22
C ASP A 86 -4.71 1.03 11.42
N THR A 87 -4.39 -0.02 12.16
CA THR A 87 -4.16 -1.35 11.62
C THR A 87 -4.92 -2.34 12.49
N THR A 88 -6.02 -2.85 11.97
CA THR A 88 -6.88 -3.78 12.70
C THR A 88 -6.64 -5.21 12.20
N PRO A 89 -6.00 -6.07 13.00
CA PRO A 89 -5.96 -7.49 12.70
C PRO A 89 -7.35 -8.10 12.94
N GLY A 90 -7.76 -8.94 11.99
CA GLY A 90 -9.01 -9.66 12.07
C GLY A 90 -8.81 -11.15 11.75
N ARG A 91 -9.86 -11.91 11.88
CA ARG A 91 -9.95 -13.25 11.31
C ARG A 91 -10.73 -13.16 10.01
N THR A 92 -10.42 -14.01 9.04
CA THR A 92 -11.31 -14.32 7.94
C THR A 92 -12.62 -14.89 8.49
N GLU A 93 -13.69 -14.84 7.71
CA GLU A 93 -15.01 -15.33 8.15
C GLU A 93 -15.00 -16.78 8.66
N GLY A 94 -13.92 -17.50 8.45
CA GLY A 94 -13.77 -18.88 8.88
C GLY A 94 -14.49 -19.86 7.93
N CYS A 95 -14.40 -21.15 8.23
CA CYS A 95 -15.14 -22.16 7.49
C CYS A 95 -16.62 -22.15 7.92
N GLN A 96 -17.50 -22.60 7.05
CA GLN A 96 -18.95 -22.66 7.30
C GLN A 96 -19.28 -23.38 8.62
N ARG A 97 -18.57 -24.45 8.92
CA ARG A 97 -18.73 -25.20 10.19
C ARG A 97 -18.36 -24.38 11.41
N CYS A 98 -17.30 -23.56 11.36
CA CYS A 98 -16.95 -22.64 12.44
C CYS A 98 -18.04 -21.59 12.66
N ILE A 99 -18.62 -21.05 11.57
CA ILE A 99 -19.70 -20.06 11.61
C ILE A 99 -20.94 -20.68 12.25
N GLU A 100 -21.35 -21.87 11.85
CA GLU A 100 -22.49 -22.60 12.39
C GLU A 100 -22.31 -22.89 13.89
N MET A 101 -21.13 -23.37 14.30
CA MET A 101 -20.81 -23.63 15.69
C MET A 101 -20.81 -22.34 16.54
N ALA A 102 -20.33 -21.24 15.99
CA ALA A 102 -20.37 -19.94 16.67
C ALA A 102 -21.81 -19.44 16.83
N ARG A 103 -22.63 -19.56 15.80
CA ARG A 103 -24.07 -19.21 15.84
C ARG A 103 -24.83 -20.04 16.88
N ALA A 104 -24.61 -21.37 16.85
CA ALA A 104 -25.30 -22.28 17.78
C ALA A 104 -24.91 -22.07 19.25
N SER A 105 -23.69 -21.62 19.54
CA SER A 105 -23.19 -21.48 20.91
C SER A 105 -23.18 -20.06 21.43
N GLY A 106 -23.45 -19.05 20.59
CA GLY A 106 -23.32 -17.63 20.91
C GLY A 106 -21.88 -17.18 21.24
N LYS A 107 -20.89 -18.04 21.00
CA LYS A 107 -19.47 -17.77 21.27
C LYS A 107 -18.62 -18.15 20.08
N PRO A 108 -17.53 -17.40 19.78
CA PRO A 108 -16.59 -17.78 18.75
C PRO A 108 -16.04 -19.20 19.01
N ARG A 109 -16.17 -20.08 18.04
CA ARG A 109 -15.66 -21.45 18.12
C ARG A 109 -14.91 -21.83 16.87
N VAL A 110 -13.92 -22.72 17.04
CA VAL A 110 -13.17 -23.33 15.95
C VAL A 110 -13.48 -24.82 15.93
N CYS A 111 -13.75 -25.37 14.77
CA CYS A 111 -14.20 -26.75 14.59
C CYS A 111 -13.08 -27.80 14.72
N GLY A 112 -12.07 -27.59 15.48
CA GLY A 112 -11.00 -28.57 15.74
C GLY A 112 -10.17 -29.04 14.52
N ASN A 113 -10.82 -29.34 13.40
CA ASN A 113 -10.20 -29.73 12.13
C ASN A 113 -10.30 -28.62 11.07
N CYS A 114 -10.38 -27.37 11.50
CA CYS A 114 -10.55 -26.24 10.61
C CYS A 114 -9.23 -25.92 9.90
N GLU A 115 -9.21 -26.07 8.58
CA GLU A 115 -8.08 -25.69 7.73
C GLU A 115 -7.78 -24.20 7.79
N HIS A 116 -8.80 -23.39 8.12
CA HIS A 116 -8.71 -21.92 8.21
C HIS A 116 -8.32 -21.39 9.59
N VAL A 117 -7.91 -22.26 10.53
CA VAL A 117 -7.54 -21.83 11.89
C VAL A 117 -6.37 -20.84 11.92
N HIS A 118 -5.53 -20.88 10.91
CA HIS A 118 -4.36 -20.02 10.77
C HIS A 118 -4.58 -18.81 9.87
N ASP A 119 -5.71 -18.72 9.20
CA ASP A 119 -6.03 -17.61 8.32
C ASP A 119 -6.08 -16.30 9.07
N VAL A 120 -5.64 -15.25 8.40
CA VAL A 120 -5.64 -13.90 8.97
C VAL A 120 -6.17 -12.90 7.96
N ALA A 121 -6.87 -11.91 8.45
CA ALA A 121 -7.23 -10.71 7.72
C ALA A 121 -6.63 -9.50 8.44
N VAL A 122 -6.09 -8.56 7.69
CA VAL A 122 -5.63 -7.29 8.25
C VAL A 122 -6.24 -6.15 7.44
N THR A 123 -6.89 -5.24 8.13
CA THR A 123 -7.40 -4.00 7.56
C THR A 123 -6.49 -2.85 7.97
N VAL A 124 -5.97 -2.13 6.98
CA VAL A 124 -5.20 -0.90 7.20
C VAL A 124 -6.07 0.28 6.80
N THR A 125 -6.16 1.25 7.69
CA THR A 125 -6.80 2.55 7.46
C THR A 125 -5.72 3.60 7.29
N ILE A 126 -5.75 4.32 6.19
CA ILE A 126 -4.86 5.44 5.90
C ILE A 126 -5.64 6.74 5.83
N ARG A 127 -5.00 7.83 6.21
CA ARG A 127 -5.46 9.19 6.02
C ARG A 127 -4.80 9.77 4.78
N VAL A 128 -5.60 10.21 3.83
CA VAL A 128 -5.17 10.78 2.56
C VAL A 128 -5.57 12.25 2.52
N PRO A 129 -4.65 13.20 2.35
CA PRO A 129 -4.98 14.61 2.21
C PRO A 129 -5.88 14.84 0.99
N GLU A 130 -6.82 15.76 1.13
CA GLU A 130 -7.70 16.21 0.05
C GLU A 130 -7.28 17.59 -0.47
N PRO A 131 -7.60 17.89 -1.73
CA PRO A 131 -7.33 19.21 -2.32
C PRO A 131 -7.98 20.36 -1.55
N SER A 132 -9.11 20.12 -0.88
CA SER A 132 -9.83 21.08 -0.04
C SER A 132 -9.11 21.48 1.25
N GLY A 133 -7.97 20.84 1.57
CA GLY A 133 -7.25 21.02 2.83
C GLY A 133 -7.72 20.08 3.95
N GLY A 134 -8.76 19.27 3.69
CA GLY A 134 -9.20 18.20 4.59
C GLY A 134 -8.44 16.90 4.35
N PHE A 135 -9.02 15.82 4.81
CA PHE A 135 -8.53 14.47 4.53
C PHE A 135 -9.70 13.49 4.42
N ARG A 136 -9.47 12.42 3.68
CA ARG A 136 -10.35 11.25 3.64
C ARG A 136 -9.67 10.04 4.24
N LEU A 137 -10.47 9.16 4.81
CA LEU A 137 -10.01 7.85 5.28
C LEU A 137 -10.23 6.82 4.16
N MET A 138 -9.18 6.04 3.89
CA MET A 138 -9.26 4.91 2.97
C MET A 138 -8.88 3.64 3.70
N LYS A 139 -9.63 2.57 3.47
CA LYS A 139 -9.38 1.26 4.06
C LYS A 139 -9.02 0.26 2.99
N ALA A 140 -8.10 -0.63 3.30
CA ALA A 140 -7.81 -1.80 2.47
C ALA A 140 -7.60 -3.01 3.37
N THR A 141 -8.22 -4.12 2.99
CA THR A 141 -8.08 -5.39 3.69
C THR A 141 -7.27 -6.36 2.84
N LYS A 142 -6.40 -7.12 3.47
CA LYS A 142 -5.76 -8.29 2.89
C LYS A 142 -6.02 -9.51 3.77
N GLU A 143 -6.59 -10.52 3.14
CA GLU A 143 -6.72 -11.84 3.72
C GLU A 143 -5.59 -12.74 3.25
N ILE A 144 -5.10 -13.60 4.12
CA ILE A 144 -4.19 -14.69 3.79
C ILE A 144 -4.89 -15.98 4.17
N ASP A 145 -5.21 -16.75 3.16
CA ASP A 145 -5.66 -18.14 3.26
C ASP A 145 -4.42 -19.01 3.40
N CYS A 146 -4.22 -19.53 4.61
CA CYS A 146 -3.03 -20.33 4.93
C CYS A 146 -3.06 -21.70 4.25
N THR A 147 -4.23 -22.22 3.88
CA THR A 147 -4.36 -23.48 3.13
C THR A 147 -3.86 -23.29 1.70
N LEU A 148 -4.28 -22.21 1.03
CA LEU A 148 -3.79 -21.89 -0.32
C LEU A 148 -2.30 -21.57 -0.33
N GLU A 149 -1.81 -20.83 0.67
CA GLU A 149 -0.37 -20.57 0.80
C GLU A 149 0.42 -21.87 0.99
N ALA A 150 -0.05 -22.79 1.84
CA ALA A 150 0.56 -24.09 2.03
C ALA A 150 0.58 -24.92 0.74
N ALA A 151 -0.54 -24.93 -0.01
CA ALA A 151 -0.65 -25.65 -1.27
C ALA A 151 0.32 -25.13 -2.35
N SER A 152 0.72 -23.88 -2.27
CA SER A 152 1.71 -23.25 -3.18
C SER A 152 3.16 -23.62 -2.84
N MET A 153 3.42 -24.19 -1.67
CA MET A 153 4.75 -24.55 -1.18
C MET A 153 5.12 -25.98 -1.57
N LYS A 154 6.40 -26.23 -1.85
CA LYS A 154 6.87 -27.54 -2.31
C LYS A 154 6.59 -28.69 -1.33
N ASP A 155 6.67 -28.39 -0.04
CA ASP A 155 6.55 -29.34 1.09
C ASP A 155 5.21 -29.22 1.83
N GLY A 156 4.26 -28.46 1.28
CA GLY A 156 2.89 -28.36 1.77
C GLY A 156 2.78 -27.84 3.21
N ALA A 157 1.63 -28.09 3.84
CA ALA A 157 1.29 -27.58 5.18
C ALA A 157 2.16 -28.13 6.32
N THR A 158 2.82 -29.27 6.13
CA THR A 158 3.71 -29.89 7.13
C THR A 158 5.16 -29.50 6.97
N GLY A 159 5.49 -28.83 5.89
CA GLY A 159 6.85 -28.52 5.47
C GLY A 159 7.51 -27.38 6.22
N GLN A 160 8.83 -27.29 6.05
CA GLN A 160 9.63 -26.27 6.69
C GLN A 160 9.31 -24.85 6.19
N GLN A 161 8.96 -24.70 4.91
CA GLN A 161 8.59 -23.42 4.34
C GLN A 161 7.33 -22.87 5.00
N TYR A 162 6.31 -23.70 5.17
CA TYR A 162 5.07 -23.31 5.83
C TYR A 162 5.26 -22.97 7.30
N ARG A 163 6.06 -23.75 8.04
CA ARG A 163 6.41 -23.45 9.45
C ARG A 163 7.13 -22.11 9.60
N ARG A 164 7.96 -21.73 8.63
CA ARG A 164 8.62 -20.40 8.60
C ARG A 164 7.66 -19.28 8.23
N PHE A 165 6.68 -19.55 7.40
CA PHE A 165 5.68 -18.58 6.97
C PHE A 165 4.70 -18.22 8.09
N LEU A 166 4.19 -19.19 8.84
CA LEU A 166 3.15 -19.02 9.86
C LEU A 166 3.39 -17.87 10.85
N PRO A 167 4.57 -17.71 11.47
CA PRO A 167 4.83 -16.60 12.39
C PRO A 167 4.74 -15.22 11.75
N HIS A 168 4.95 -15.14 10.44
CA HIS A 168 5.01 -13.87 9.70
C HIS A 168 3.73 -13.53 8.94
N ARG A 169 2.70 -14.38 8.96
CA ARG A 169 1.49 -14.22 8.14
C ARG A 169 0.75 -12.92 8.40
N THR A 170 0.64 -12.50 9.64
CA THR A 170 -0.03 -11.24 10.01
C THR A 170 0.74 -10.03 9.48
N ALA A 171 2.06 -10.00 9.66
CA ALA A 171 2.92 -8.93 9.13
C ALA A 171 2.90 -8.88 7.60
N MET A 172 2.78 -10.03 6.94
CA MET A 172 2.61 -10.10 5.48
C MET A 172 1.25 -9.55 5.05
N ALA A 173 0.17 -9.91 5.75
CA ALA A 173 -1.17 -9.38 5.48
C ALA A 173 -1.21 -7.87 5.64
N GLU A 174 -0.64 -7.35 6.74
CA GLU A 174 -0.50 -5.91 6.99
C GLU A 174 0.26 -5.20 5.87
N SER A 175 1.42 -5.71 5.50
CA SER A 175 2.24 -5.11 4.43
C SER A 175 1.51 -5.08 3.09
N LYS A 176 0.78 -6.15 2.75
CA LYS A 176 -0.01 -6.24 1.53
C LYS A 176 -1.25 -5.33 1.59
N ALA A 177 -1.92 -5.21 2.75
CA ALA A 177 -3.06 -4.30 2.95
C ALA A 177 -2.62 -2.85 2.82
N PHE A 178 -1.52 -2.47 3.48
CA PHE A 178 -0.91 -1.15 3.36
C PHE A 178 -0.61 -0.80 1.90
N MET A 179 0.09 -1.67 1.18
CA MET A 179 0.41 -1.42 -0.23
C MET A 179 -0.83 -1.32 -1.13
N ARG A 180 -1.91 -2.04 -0.82
CA ARG A 180 -3.20 -1.88 -1.52
C ARG A 180 -3.79 -0.50 -1.29
N ALA A 181 -3.79 -0.03 -0.03
CA ALA A 181 -4.29 1.30 0.31
C ALA A 181 -3.48 2.41 -0.39
N ILE A 182 -2.14 2.33 -0.34
CA ILE A 182 -1.26 3.31 -0.99
C ILE A 182 -1.41 3.28 -2.51
N ARG A 183 -1.49 2.10 -3.13
CA ARG A 183 -1.74 1.99 -4.58
C ARG A 183 -3.05 2.66 -4.97
N ALA A 184 -4.12 2.42 -4.22
CA ALA A 184 -5.42 3.04 -4.48
C ALA A 184 -5.38 4.56 -4.26
N ALA A 185 -4.68 5.04 -3.23
CA ALA A 185 -4.57 6.48 -2.93
C ALA A 185 -3.76 7.26 -3.97
N LEU A 186 -2.68 6.66 -4.48
CA LEU A 186 -1.72 7.31 -5.37
C LEU A 186 -1.90 6.95 -6.85
N GLY A 187 -2.78 6.01 -7.18
CA GLY A 187 -2.95 5.51 -8.54
C GLY A 187 -1.77 4.68 -9.04
N LEU A 188 -1.08 3.97 -8.14
CA LEU A 188 0.08 3.15 -8.50
C LEU A 188 -0.36 1.85 -9.20
N ALA A 189 0.35 1.47 -10.25
CA ALA A 189 0.18 0.17 -10.88
C ALA A 189 0.59 -0.99 -9.94
N GLY A 190 0.10 -2.18 -10.22
CA GLY A 190 0.50 -3.39 -9.49
C GLY A 190 1.96 -3.74 -9.73
N THR A 191 2.40 -3.64 -10.98
CA THR A 191 3.75 -3.94 -11.45
C THR A 191 4.20 -2.93 -12.49
N TYR A 192 5.51 -2.85 -12.69
CA TYR A 192 6.19 -1.92 -13.59
C TYR A 192 7.30 -2.63 -14.36
N LYS A 193 7.68 -2.08 -15.49
CA LYS A 193 8.98 -2.39 -16.12
C LYS A 193 10.09 -1.64 -15.38
N LEU A 194 11.29 -2.21 -15.33
CA LEU A 194 12.42 -1.59 -14.64
C LEU A 194 12.76 -0.17 -15.13
N PRO A 195 12.73 0.15 -16.44
CA PRO A 195 12.93 1.51 -16.92
C PRO A 195 11.94 2.52 -16.34
N ASP A 196 10.67 2.12 -16.12
CA ASP A 196 9.66 3.01 -15.57
C ASP A 196 9.91 3.28 -14.08
N LEU A 197 10.39 2.28 -13.31
CA LEU A 197 10.76 2.48 -11.91
C LEU A 197 12.02 3.33 -11.70
N LYS A 198 12.86 3.45 -12.74
CA LYS A 198 14.01 4.35 -12.74
C LYS A 198 13.63 5.81 -12.92
N LYS A 199 12.43 6.10 -13.44
CA LYS A 199 11.89 7.45 -13.52
C LYS A 199 11.47 7.91 -12.13
N PRO A 200 11.73 9.17 -11.75
CA PRO A 200 11.20 9.72 -10.51
C PRO A 200 9.67 9.72 -10.48
N PHE A 201 9.13 9.57 -9.28
CA PHE A 201 7.70 9.73 -9.02
C PHE A 201 7.41 11.18 -8.59
N ILE A 202 6.48 11.82 -9.28
CA ILE A 202 6.03 13.16 -8.94
C ILE A 202 4.80 13.04 -8.05
N VAL A 203 4.93 13.58 -6.84
CA VAL A 203 3.90 13.57 -5.80
C VAL A 203 3.60 15.00 -5.39
N ALA A 204 2.34 15.37 -5.28
CA ALA A 204 1.93 16.68 -4.81
C ALA A 204 1.11 16.59 -3.53
N ARG A 205 1.18 17.65 -2.72
CA ARG A 205 0.37 17.81 -1.50
C ARG A 205 0.02 19.27 -1.28
N VAL A 206 -1.14 19.54 -0.70
CA VAL A 206 -1.52 20.87 -0.23
C VAL A 206 -0.96 21.08 1.17
N VAL A 207 -0.38 22.24 1.41
CA VAL A 207 0.13 22.65 2.72
C VAL A 207 -0.35 24.09 3.02
N PRO A 208 -0.40 24.50 4.29
CA PRO A 208 -0.63 25.91 4.65
C PRO A 208 0.42 26.81 3.98
N ASN A 209 -0.03 27.93 3.47
CA ASN A 209 0.84 28.97 2.91
C ASN A 209 1.19 29.98 4.02
N LEU A 210 2.27 29.72 4.74
CA LEU A 210 2.71 30.57 5.86
C LEU A 210 3.24 31.92 5.39
N ASP A 211 3.46 32.10 4.10
CA ASP A 211 3.92 33.37 3.51
C ASP A 211 2.74 34.23 3.03
N ALA A 212 1.51 33.84 3.28
CA ALA A 212 0.32 34.60 2.92
C ALA A 212 0.21 35.85 3.79
N PRO A 213 -0.09 37.02 3.21
CA PRO A 213 -0.15 38.29 3.96
C PRO A 213 -1.27 38.36 5.01
N GLU A 214 -2.20 37.40 4.99
CA GLU A 214 -3.30 37.28 5.95
C GLU A 214 -2.95 36.39 7.18
N ILE A 215 -1.73 35.88 7.28
CA ILE A 215 -1.20 35.14 8.42
C ILE A 215 -0.16 36.02 9.15
#